data_d8b599fb1d66408cc1b6e5148d7fc39b
#
_entry.id   d8b599fb1d66408cc1b6e5148d7fc39b
#
_cell.length_a   1.000
_cell.length_b   1.000
_cell.length_c   1.000
_cell.angle_alpha   90.00
_cell.angle_beta   90.00
_cell.angle_gamma   90.00
#
_symmetry.space_group_name_H-M   'P 1'
#
loop_
_entity.id
_entity.type
_entity.pdbx_description
1 polymer ?
#
loop_
_entity_poly.entity_id
_entity_poly.type
_entity_poly.pdbx_seq_one_letter_code
_entity_poly.pdbx_strand_id
1 'polypeptide(L)'
;MKDMKWDVLDSEYIVRRPWLTARRDKVRLPDGRVNDEYYVLEYPDWVNIIAITDDDRFVLVRQYRHGLARTSFELCAGVCEQGESPEESARRELLEETGYAGGE
;
A
#
# COMPACT_ATOMS: atom_id res chain seq x y z
N MET A 1 27.69 4.83 4.22
CA MET A 1 26.87 5.42 3.13
C MET A 1 26.26 6.71 3.64
N LYS A 2 26.29 7.75 2.84
CA LYS A 2 25.69 9.03 3.21
C LYS A 2 24.18 8.91 3.19
N ASP A 3 23.52 9.36 4.27
CA ASP A 3 22.07 9.41 4.33
C ASP A 3 21.55 10.50 3.38
N MET A 4 20.57 10.16 2.58
CA MET A 4 19.94 11.06 1.63
C MET A 4 18.61 11.61 2.15
N LYS A 5 18.43 11.54 3.46
CA LYS A 5 17.19 11.97 4.10
C LYS A 5 16.90 13.46 3.85
N TRP A 6 15.65 13.77 3.61
CA TRP A 6 15.16 15.13 3.49
C TRP A 6 14.70 15.64 4.85
N ASP A 7 14.82 16.93 5.07
CA ASP A 7 14.34 17.54 6.30
C ASP A 7 12.93 18.10 6.07
N VAL A 8 12.01 17.76 6.96
CA VAL A 8 10.66 18.32 6.94
C VAL A 8 10.69 19.65 7.69
N LEU A 9 10.45 20.75 6.99
CA LEU A 9 10.47 22.10 7.56
C LEU A 9 9.12 22.51 8.10
N ASP A 10 8.04 22.07 7.44
CA ASP A 10 6.67 22.36 7.84
C ASP A 10 5.76 21.30 7.23
N SER A 11 4.60 21.08 7.85
CA SER A 11 3.66 20.05 7.43
C SER A 11 2.24 20.46 7.82
N GLU A 12 1.29 20.27 6.90
CA GLU A 12 -0.12 20.46 7.19
C GLU A 12 -0.97 19.40 6.51
N TYR A 13 -2.03 18.97 7.17
CA TYR A 13 -2.98 18.07 6.56
C TYR A 13 -3.95 18.86 5.69
N ILE A 14 -4.14 18.38 4.47
CA ILE A 14 -5.09 18.96 3.51
C ILE A 14 -6.42 18.24 3.61
N VAL A 15 -6.38 16.91 3.73
CA VAL A 15 -7.55 16.03 3.86
C VAL A 15 -7.24 14.96 4.90
N ARG A 16 -8.17 14.74 5.82
CA ARG A 16 -8.08 13.65 6.82
C ARG A 16 -9.43 12.95 6.87
N ARG A 17 -9.59 11.99 5.97
CA ARG A 17 -10.79 11.17 5.88
C ARG A 17 -10.41 9.70 6.03
N PRO A 18 -11.35 8.82 6.41
CA PRO A 18 -11.02 7.41 6.65
C PRO A 18 -10.32 6.72 5.48
N TRP A 19 -10.63 7.10 4.25
CA TRP A 19 -10.08 6.48 3.05
C TRP A 19 -9.17 7.40 2.26
N LEU A 20 -8.88 8.58 2.79
CA LEU A 20 -8.02 9.55 2.12
C LEU A 20 -7.41 10.49 3.16
N THR A 21 -6.14 10.30 3.42
CA THR A 21 -5.37 11.20 4.26
C THR A 21 -4.19 11.73 3.45
N ALA A 22 -4.18 13.02 3.25
CA ALA A 22 -3.15 13.69 2.47
C ALA A 22 -2.59 14.88 3.24
N ARG A 23 -1.26 15.01 3.27
CA ARG A 23 -0.60 16.17 3.86
C ARG A 23 0.32 16.81 2.84
N ARG A 24 0.56 18.10 3.01
CA ARG A 24 1.55 18.83 2.23
C ARG A 24 2.73 19.12 3.13
N ASP A 25 3.91 18.73 2.71
CA ASP A 25 5.15 18.97 3.41
C ASP A 25 5.98 20.02 2.67
N LYS A 26 6.60 20.92 3.44
CA LYS A 26 7.70 21.76 2.97
C LYS A 26 8.98 21.04 3.36
N VAL A 27 9.83 20.77 2.40
CA VAL A 27 11.01 19.92 2.63
C VAL A 27 12.28 20.57 2.09
N ARG A 28 13.40 20.27 2.75
CA ARG A 28 14.73 20.62 2.24
C ARG A 28 15.43 19.36 1.79
N LEU A 29 15.88 19.37 0.55
CA LEU A 29 16.62 18.28 -0.04
C LEU A 29 18.08 18.29 0.43
N PRO A 30 18.81 17.18 0.27
CA PRO A 30 20.23 17.12 0.69
C PRO A 30 21.13 18.18 0.04
N ASP A 31 20.79 18.66 -1.15
CA ASP A 31 21.54 19.68 -1.86
C ASP A 31 21.16 21.13 -1.44
N GLY A 32 20.28 21.27 -0.46
CA GLY A 32 19.84 22.56 0.07
C GLY A 32 18.61 23.16 -0.60
N ARG A 33 18.15 22.61 -1.71
CA ARG A 33 16.93 23.10 -2.36
C ARG A 33 15.73 22.88 -1.47
N VAL A 34 14.77 23.77 -1.53
CA VAL A 34 13.52 23.69 -0.78
C VAL A 34 12.37 23.47 -1.74
N ASN A 35 11.52 22.50 -1.43
CA ASN A 35 10.26 22.25 -2.13
C ASN A 35 9.12 22.54 -1.16
N ASP A 36 8.25 23.50 -1.51
CA ASP A 36 7.13 23.92 -0.66
C ASP A 36 5.91 23.01 -0.78
N GLU A 37 5.85 22.19 -1.80
CA GLU A 37 4.66 21.41 -2.13
C GLU A 37 5.01 19.96 -2.40
N TYR A 38 5.40 19.23 -1.39
CA TYR A 38 5.53 17.79 -1.50
C TYR A 38 4.32 17.12 -0.84
N TYR A 39 3.54 16.39 -1.61
CA TYR A 39 2.35 15.75 -1.11
C TYR A 39 2.62 14.32 -0.71
N VAL A 40 2.15 13.95 0.47
CA VAL A 40 2.26 12.59 1.00
C VAL A 40 0.86 12.06 1.26
N LEU A 41 0.59 10.88 0.73
CA LEU A 41 -0.62 10.13 1.05
C LEU A 41 -0.27 9.15 2.15
N GLU A 42 -1.03 9.19 3.25
CA GLU A 42 -0.81 8.29 4.37
C GLU A 42 -1.79 7.13 4.27
N TYR A 43 -1.24 5.93 4.19
CA TYR A 43 -2.00 4.69 4.16
C TYR A 43 -1.40 3.67 5.11
N PRO A 44 -2.20 2.75 5.63
CA PRO A 44 -1.63 1.57 6.28
C PRO A 44 -0.84 0.74 5.27
N ASP A 45 0.00 -0.14 5.77
CA ASP A 45 0.76 -1.03 4.92
C ASP A 45 -0.18 -1.99 4.18
N TRP A 46 0.19 -2.30 2.94
CA TRP A 46 -0.53 -3.24 2.09
C TRP A 46 0.36 -4.42 1.76
N VAL A 47 -0.27 -5.55 1.50
CA VAL A 47 0.39 -6.74 0.98
C VAL A 47 -0.21 -7.11 -0.37
N ASN A 48 0.63 -7.58 -1.27
CA ASN A 48 0.23 -8.25 -2.49
C ASN A 48 0.67 -9.70 -2.36
N ILE A 49 -0.18 -10.64 -2.76
CA ILE A 49 0.09 -12.05 -2.61
C ILE A 49 0.24 -12.69 -3.99
N ILE A 50 1.41 -13.29 -4.23
CA ILE A 50 1.62 -14.14 -5.38
C ILE A 50 1.40 -15.57 -4.89
N ALA A 51 0.22 -16.09 -5.15
CA ALA A 51 -0.16 -17.44 -4.76
C ALA A 51 -0.18 -18.33 -5.99
N ILE A 52 0.49 -19.48 -5.87
CA ILE A 52 0.59 -20.46 -6.94
C ILE A 52 0.01 -21.77 -6.42
N THR A 53 -0.92 -22.35 -7.19
CA THR A 53 -1.56 -23.61 -6.84
C THR A 53 -0.62 -24.79 -7.08
N ASP A 54 -1.00 -25.96 -6.57
CA ASP A 54 -0.22 -27.19 -6.77
C ASP A 54 -0.09 -27.57 -8.24
N ASP A 55 -1.01 -27.12 -9.09
CA ASP A 55 -0.97 -27.34 -10.54
C ASP A 55 -0.38 -26.15 -11.32
N ASP A 56 0.44 -25.33 -10.65
CA ASP A 56 1.23 -24.24 -11.25
C ASP A 56 0.39 -23.13 -11.88
N ARG A 57 -0.72 -22.76 -11.24
CA ARG A 57 -1.56 -21.65 -11.68
C ARG A 57 -1.51 -20.50 -10.69
N PHE A 58 -1.54 -19.28 -11.21
CA PHE A 58 -1.67 -18.10 -10.36
C PHE A 58 -3.10 -17.97 -9.84
N VAL A 59 -3.22 -17.62 -8.57
CA VAL A 59 -4.51 -17.27 -7.96
C VAL A 59 -4.74 -15.77 -8.16
N LEU A 60 -5.80 -15.44 -8.89
CA LEU A 60 -6.16 -14.06 -9.17
C LEU A 60 -7.57 -13.79 -8.64
N VAL A 61 -7.84 -12.53 -8.33
CA VAL A 61 -9.17 -12.05 -8.00
C VAL A 61 -9.67 -11.16 -9.13
N ARG A 62 -10.99 -11.13 -9.33
CA ARG A 62 -11.61 -10.27 -10.33
C ARG A 62 -12.43 -9.24 -9.61
N GLN A 63 -12.10 -7.96 -9.80
CA GLN A 63 -12.75 -6.87 -9.10
C GLN A 63 -13.02 -5.68 -10.00
N TYR A 64 -14.14 -5.00 -9.75
CA TYR A 64 -14.39 -3.69 -10.33
C TYR A 64 -13.61 -2.64 -9.57
N ARG A 65 -12.83 -1.85 -10.29
CA ARG A 65 -12.07 -0.73 -9.73
C ARG A 65 -12.70 0.57 -10.19
N HIS A 66 -13.41 1.24 -9.29
CA HIS A 66 -14.17 2.43 -9.64
C HIS A 66 -13.29 3.55 -10.19
N GLY A 67 -12.11 3.79 -9.62
CA GLY A 67 -11.19 4.82 -10.11
C GLY A 67 -10.68 4.58 -11.52
N LEU A 68 -10.68 3.33 -11.98
CA LEU A 68 -10.31 2.95 -13.34
C LEU A 68 -11.54 2.75 -14.23
N ALA A 69 -12.73 2.72 -13.64
CA ALA A 69 -14.00 2.46 -14.29
C ALA A 69 -14.02 1.14 -15.09
N ARG A 70 -13.38 0.11 -14.55
CA ARG A 70 -13.32 -1.21 -15.20
C ARG A 70 -13.13 -2.33 -14.21
N THR A 71 -13.52 -3.54 -14.64
CA THR A 71 -13.24 -4.79 -13.93
C THR A 71 -11.92 -5.36 -14.45
N SER A 72 -11.07 -5.82 -13.56
CA SER A 72 -9.80 -6.41 -13.94
C SER A 72 -9.46 -7.61 -13.07
N PHE A 73 -8.57 -8.46 -13.59
CA PHE A 73 -7.96 -9.53 -12.81
C PHE A 73 -6.72 -8.98 -12.12
N GLU A 74 -6.58 -9.32 -10.85
CA GLU A 74 -5.52 -8.77 -9.99
C GLU A 74 -4.96 -9.85 -9.07
N LEU A 75 -3.75 -9.62 -8.59
CA LEU A 75 -3.24 -10.41 -7.48
C LEU A 75 -4.10 -10.12 -6.26
N CYS A 76 -4.28 -11.13 -5.40
CA CYS A 76 -4.91 -10.94 -4.10
C CYS A 76 -4.07 -9.93 -3.30
N ALA A 77 -4.73 -8.97 -2.66
CA ALA A 77 -4.07 -7.91 -1.92
C ALA A 77 -4.97 -7.41 -0.80
N GLY A 78 -4.39 -6.75 0.16
CA GLY A 78 -5.17 -6.12 1.21
C GLY A 78 -4.32 -5.35 2.20
N VAL A 79 -5.00 -4.72 3.12
CA VAL A 79 -4.41 -3.88 4.15
C VAL A 79 -3.92 -4.72 5.31
N CYS A 80 -2.70 -4.44 5.80
CA CYS A 80 -2.22 -5.02 7.04
C CYS A 80 -3.00 -4.41 8.21
N GLU A 81 -3.59 -5.26 9.05
CA GLU A 81 -4.24 -4.82 10.25
C GLU A 81 -3.21 -4.55 11.35
N GLN A 82 -3.57 -3.69 12.28
CA GLN A 82 -2.70 -3.35 13.38
C GLN A 82 -2.34 -4.60 14.18
N GLY A 83 -1.05 -4.79 14.42
CA GLY A 83 -0.55 -5.95 15.18
C GLY A 83 -0.28 -7.18 14.34
N GLU A 84 -0.68 -7.20 13.05
CA GLU A 84 -0.36 -8.30 12.15
C GLU A 84 1.01 -8.09 11.50
N SER A 85 1.75 -9.19 11.33
CA SER A 85 2.91 -9.16 10.44
C SER A 85 2.44 -9.16 8.98
N PRO A 86 3.27 -8.72 8.03
CA PRO A 86 2.91 -8.80 6.60
C PRO A 86 2.52 -10.21 6.15
N GLU A 87 3.21 -11.22 6.65
CA GLU A 87 2.89 -12.62 6.33
C GLU A 87 1.52 -13.03 6.87
N GLU A 88 1.20 -12.66 8.12
CA GLU A 88 -0.12 -12.94 8.71
C GLU A 88 -1.23 -12.25 7.91
N SER A 89 -1.01 -10.99 7.52
CA SER A 89 -1.97 -10.26 6.70
C SER A 89 -2.16 -10.91 5.34
N ALA A 90 -1.08 -11.36 4.70
CA ALA A 90 -1.14 -12.03 3.41
C ALA A 90 -1.95 -13.33 3.50
N ARG A 91 -1.72 -14.15 4.52
CA ARG A 91 -2.44 -15.39 4.71
C ARG A 91 -3.92 -15.16 4.99
N ARG A 92 -4.23 -14.18 5.82
CA ARG A 92 -5.61 -13.81 6.14
C ARG A 92 -6.35 -13.31 4.89
N GLU A 93 -5.76 -12.38 4.14
CA GLU A 93 -6.37 -11.83 2.93
C GLU A 93 -6.59 -12.88 1.85
N LEU A 94 -5.62 -13.77 1.67
CA LEU A 94 -5.76 -14.86 0.70
C LEU A 94 -6.94 -15.76 1.05
N LEU A 95 -7.05 -16.15 2.32
CA LEU A 95 -8.14 -17.00 2.78
C LEU A 95 -9.49 -16.30 2.64
N GLU A 96 -9.59 -15.05 3.08
CA GLU A 96 -10.85 -14.28 3.03
C GLU A 96 -11.33 -14.06 1.60
N GLU A 97 -10.42 -13.70 0.69
CA GLU A 97 -10.81 -13.34 -0.68
C GLU A 97 -10.95 -14.53 -1.62
N THR A 98 -10.20 -15.59 -1.41
CA THR A 98 -10.14 -16.70 -2.37
C THR A 98 -10.48 -18.07 -1.78
N GLY A 99 -10.46 -18.22 -0.47
CA GLY A 99 -10.62 -19.53 0.19
C GLY A 99 -9.36 -20.39 0.19
N TYR A 100 -8.29 -19.97 -0.47
CA TYR A 100 -7.03 -20.71 -0.46
C TYR A 100 -6.27 -20.50 0.85
N ALA A 101 -5.62 -21.55 1.31
CA ALA A 101 -4.84 -21.53 2.53
C ALA A 101 -3.70 -22.55 2.43
N GLY A 102 -2.79 -22.51 3.41
CA GLY A 102 -1.61 -23.35 3.40
C GLY A 102 -0.49 -22.71 2.59
N GLY A 103 0.48 -23.53 2.18
CA GLY A 103 1.64 -23.06 1.45
C GLY A 103 2.78 -22.57 2.35
N GLU A 104 3.85 -22.25 1.73
CA GLU A 104 5.10 -21.84 2.38
C GLU A 104 5.41 -20.37 2.16
#